data_b2c83b6c63b5e5cbc8cfff0b49107086
#
_entry.id   b2c83b6c63b5e5cbc8cfff0b49107086
#
_cell.length_a   1.000
_cell.length_b   1.000
_cell.length_c   1.000
_cell.angle_alpha   90.00
_cell.angle_beta   90.00
_cell.angle_gamma   90.00
#
_symmetry.space_group_name_H-M   'P 1'
#
loop_
_entity.id
_entity.type
_entity.pdbx_description
1 polymer ?
#
loop_
_entity_poly.entity_id
_entity_poly.type
_entity_poly.pdbx_seq_one_letter_code
_entity_poly.pdbx_strand_id
1 'polypeptide(L)'
;MPVSRSDCPPPGRAEQITTRIAYLVLGVGVSSWAALVPYAKARLGLDEAVLGMLLLCVGVGSLLSMPFTGLISGRFGCRKVILVSGFIFLAMLPLLASVESVWLMALCLFLFGASIGMMDVSLTIQAVFVEQAAGRAMMSGFHCLYSVGGICGAGGMALLLGFLAPHLAMLVICLFMIALLAAFGRHFLQIGRASCRERV
;
A
#
# COMPACT_ATOMS: atom_id res chain seq x y z
N MET A 1 -1.64 -35.28 -17.82
CA MET A 1 -0.43 -34.70 -18.46
C MET A 1 0.13 -33.68 -17.49
N PRO A 2 1.37 -33.81 -17.00
CA PRO A 2 1.97 -32.82 -16.15
C PRO A 2 2.24 -31.58 -16.99
N VAL A 3 1.64 -30.44 -16.60
CA VAL A 3 1.92 -29.14 -17.20
C VAL A 3 3.39 -28.81 -16.89
N SER A 4 4.14 -28.61 -17.95
CA SER A 4 5.57 -28.30 -17.90
C SER A 4 5.84 -27.08 -17.01
N ARG A 5 6.88 -27.17 -16.17
CA ARG A 5 7.40 -26.10 -15.29
C ARG A 5 7.93 -24.85 -16.01
N SER A 6 7.71 -24.74 -17.33
CA SER A 6 8.44 -23.83 -18.23
C SER A 6 7.68 -22.58 -18.67
N ASP A 7 6.43 -22.34 -18.25
CA ASP A 7 5.62 -21.27 -18.86
C ASP A 7 5.58 -19.93 -18.10
N CYS A 8 6.23 -19.81 -16.95
CA CYS A 8 6.48 -18.50 -16.35
C CYS A 8 7.98 -18.19 -16.37
N PRO A 9 8.43 -17.18 -17.11
CA PRO A 9 9.82 -16.77 -17.04
C PRO A 9 10.18 -16.43 -15.60
N PRO A 10 11.39 -16.81 -15.13
CA PRO A 10 11.83 -16.50 -13.77
C PRO A 10 11.77 -14.99 -13.57
N PRO A 11 11.23 -14.49 -12.44
CA PRO A 11 11.15 -13.07 -12.17
C PRO A 11 12.55 -12.45 -12.25
N GLY A 12 12.68 -11.50 -13.15
CA GLY A 12 13.91 -10.81 -13.45
C GLY A 12 14.20 -9.66 -12.48
N ARG A 13 15.20 -8.83 -12.82
CA ARG A 13 15.52 -7.62 -12.04
C ARG A 13 14.37 -6.60 -12.00
N ALA A 14 13.54 -6.55 -13.04
CA ALA A 14 12.43 -5.62 -13.13
C ALA A 14 11.37 -5.88 -12.05
N GLU A 15 11.01 -7.14 -11.81
CA GLU A 15 10.04 -7.55 -10.79
C GLU A 15 10.57 -7.31 -9.38
N GLN A 16 11.88 -7.52 -9.16
CA GLN A 16 12.53 -7.21 -7.88
C GLN A 16 12.46 -5.69 -7.58
N ILE A 17 12.76 -4.86 -8.57
CA ILE A 17 12.73 -3.39 -8.44
C ILE A 17 11.29 -2.92 -8.20
N THR A 18 10.33 -3.45 -8.96
CA THR A 18 8.91 -3.08 -8.82
C THR A 18 8.36 -3.42 -7.44
N THR A 19 8.69 -4.61 -6.92
CA THR A 19 8.28 -5.00 -5.56
C THR A 19 8.90 -4.07 -4.51
N ARG A 20 10.17 -3.70 -4.64
CA ARG A 20 10.84 -2.72 -3.76
C ARG A 20 10.16 -1.36 -3.78
N ILE A 21 9.84 -0.85 -4.98
CA ILE A 21 9.16 0.44 -5.14
C ILE A 21 7.76 0.41 -4.52
N ALA A 22 7.03 -0.69 -4.67
CA ALA A 22 5.71 -0.82 -4.08
C ALA A 22 5.73 -0.80 -2.54
N TYR A 23 6.70 -1.46 -1.91
CA TYR A 23 6.91 -1.37 -0.46
C TYR A 23 7.29 0.05 -0.02
N LEU A 24 8.16 0.71 -0.78
CA LEU A 24 8.54 2.11 -0.51
C LEU A 24 7.31 3.03 -0.60
N VAL A 25 6.49 2.91 -1.66
CA VAL A 25 5.26 3.70 -1.85
C VAL A 25 4.27 3.48 -0.71
N LEU A 26 4.08 2.22 -0.28
CA LEU A 26 3.21 1.90 0.85
C LEU A 26 3.71 2.59 2.13
N GLY A 27 5.01 2.52 2.42
CA GLY A 27 5.63 3.20 3.57
C GLY A 27 5.47 4.72 3.51
N VAL A 28 5.76 5.35 2.35
CA VAL A 28 5.58 6.79 2.13
C VAL A 28 4.15 7.21 2.44
N GLY A 29 3.16 6.54 1.88
CA GLY A 29 1.76 6.96 2.03
C GLY A 29 1.24 6.81 3.46
N VAL A 30 1.53 5.68 4.12
CA VAL A 30 1.11 5.45 5.52
C VAL A 30 1.71 6.50 6.45
N SER A 31 3.00 6.79 6.32
CA SER A 31 3.68 7.74 7.20
C SER A 31 3.36 9.20 6.87
N SER A 32 3.07 9.52 5.60
CA SER A 32 2.58 10.85 5.23
C SER A 32 1.22 11.15 5.87
N TRP A 33 0.32 10.17 5.89
CA TRP A 33 -0.94 10.30 6.62
C TRP A 33 -0.70 10.45 8.12
N ALA A 34 0.17 9.64 8.73
CA ALA A 34 0.48 9.74 10.15
C ALA A 34 0.95 11.14 10.55
N ALA A 35 1.75 11.80 9.72
CA ALA A 35 2.20 13.19 9.93
C ALA A 35 1.05 14.21 9.82
N LEU A 36 -0.04 13.90 9.12
CA LEU A 36 -1.23 14.76 9.00
C LEU A 36 -2.27 14.57 10.10
N VAL A 37 -2.17 13.52 10.92
CA VAL A 37 -3.15 13.24 11.99
C VAL A 37 -3.37 14.42 12.92
N PRO A 38 -2.35 15.17 13.39
CA PRO A 38 -2.56 16.35 14.23
C PRO A 38 -3.39 17.45 13.54
N TYR A 39 -3.20 17.65 12.24
CA TYR A 39 -3.95 18.61 11.45
C TYR A 39 -5.40 18.18 11.24
N ALA A 40 -5.65 16.90 11.00
CA ALA A 40 -6.99 16.34 10.92
C ALA A 40 -7.74 16.48 12.25
N LYS A 41 -7.05 16.21 13.38
CA LYS A 41 -7.59 16.40 14.73
C LYS A 41 -8.01 17.85 14.95
N ALA A 42 -7.11 18.81 14.68
CA ALA A 42 -7.39 20.23 14.84
C ALA A 42 -8.54 20.71 13.94
N ARG A 43 -8.57 20.29 12.67
CA ARG A 43 -9.60 20.66 11.68
C ARG A 43 -10.99 20.19 12.08
N LEU A 44 -11.11 18.97 12.63
CA LEU A 44 -12.38 18.36 13.03
C LEU A 44 -12.76 18.66 14.50
N GLY A 45 -11.89 19.31 15.26
CA GLY A 45 -12.12 19.60 16.68
C GLY A 45 -12.26 18.34 17.54
N LEU A 46 -11.47 17.28 17.25
CA LEU A 46 -11.59 15.98 17.89
C LEU A 46 -10.94 15.96 19.28
N ASP A 47 -11.60 15.29 20.22
CA ASP A 47 -10.97 14.86 21.45
C ASP A 47 -10.09 13.59 21.24
N GLU A 48 -9.32 13.19 22.26
CA GLU A 48 -8.40 12.05 22.15
C GLU A 48 -9.13 10.72 21.98
N ALA A 49 -10.32 10.57 22.59
CA ALA A 49 -11.08 9.33 22.53
C ALA A 49 -11.67 9.11 21.12
N VAL A 50 -12.26 10.16 20.53
CA VAL A 50 -12.79 10.11 19.16
C VAL A 50 -11.65 9.90 18.16
N LEU A 51 -10.51 10.56 18.34
CA LEU A 51 -9.34 10.34 17.49
C LEU A 51 -8.88 8.86 17.57
N GLY A 52 -8.80 8.29 18.77
CA GLY A 52 -8.45 6.88 18.96
C GLY A 52 -9.41 5.93 18.25
N MET A 53 -10.72 6.18 18.33
CA MET A 53 -11.73 5.41 17.59
C MET A 53 -11.58 5.53 16.07
N LEU A 54 -11.28 6.71 15.57
CA LEU A 54 -11.02 6.93 14.15
C LEU A 54 -9.78 6.16 13.67
N LEU A 55 -8.69 6.19 14.43
CA LEU A 55 -7.48 5.44 14.09
C LEU A 55 -7.71 3.93 14.19
N LEU A 56 -8.59 3.47 15.08
CA LEU A 56 -9.00 2.06 15.14
C LEU A 56 -9.69 1.60 13.85
N CYS A 57 -10.43 2.48 13.15
CA CYS A 57 -11.05 2.15 11.86
C CYS A 57 -10.00 1.69 10.83
N VAL A 58 -8.79 2.25 10.83
CA VAL A 58 -7.69 1.79 9.96
C VAL A 58 -7.32 0.35 10.28
N GLY A 59 -7.13 0.03 11.55
CA GLY A 59 -6.79 -1.32 12.00
C GLY A 59 -7.87 -2.34 11.66
N VAL A 60 -9.13 -2.00 11.93
CA VAL A 60 -10.29 -2.86 11.61
C VAL A 60 -10.41 -3.08 10.11
N GLY A 61 -10.28 -2.02 9.29
CA GLY A 61 -10.31 -2.14 7.82
C GLY A 61 -9.20 -3.07 7.30
N SER A 62 -7.98 -2.89 7.80
CA SER A 62 -6.84 -3.75 7.43
C SER A 62 -7.07 -5.20 7.84
N LEU A 63 -7.43 -5.44 9.10
CA LEU A 63 -7.65 -6.78 9.63
C LEU A 63 -8.76 -7.54 8.90
N LEU A 64 -9.87 -6.88 8.60
CA LEU A 64 -10.99 -7.50 7.89
C LEU A 64 -10.67 -7.80 6.43
N SER A 65 -9.84 -6.99 5.78
CA SER A 65 -9.49 -7.19 4.36
C SER A 65 -8.49 -8.32 4.13
N MET A 66 -7.59 -8.60 5.08
CA MET A 66 -6.51 -9.59 4.93
C MET A 66 -6.99 -11.00 4.55
N PRO A 67 -7.99 -11.61 5.21
CA PRO A 67 -8.45 -12.97 4.86
C PRO A 67 -8.98 -13.06 3.43
N PHE A 68 -9.69 -12.02 2.98
CA PHE A 68 -10.27 -11.98 1.64
C PHE A 68 -9.22 -11.78 0.56
N THR A 69 -8.10 -11.13 0.88
CA THR A 69 -7.04 -10.81 -0.07
C THR A 69 -6.42 -12.07 -0.67
N GLY A 70 -6.19 -13.11 0.13
CA GLY A 70 -5.69 -14.39 -0.36
C GLY A 70 -6.61 -15.02 -1.41
N LEU A 71 -7.93 -15.04 -1.14
CA LEU A 71 -8.95 -15.55 -2.06
C LEU A 71 -9.05 -14.73 -3.34
N ILE A 72 -9.05 -13.39 -3.20
CA ILE A 72 -9.15 -12.46 -4.34
C ILE A 72 -7.88 -12.53 -5.19
N SER A 73 -6.70 -12.58 -4.58
CA SER A 73 -5.43 -12.72 -5.29
C SER A 73 -5.31 -14.06 -6.03
N GLY A 74 -5.82 -15.15 -5.44
CA GLY A 74 -5.89 -16.45 -6.11
C GLY A 74 -6.83 -16.45 -7.32
N ARG A 75 -7.93 -15.69 -7.27
CA ARG A 75 -8.94 -15.63 -8.35
C ARG A 75 -8.60 -14.66 -9.46
N PHE A 76 -8.12 -13.46 -9.13
CA PHE A 76 -7.92 -12.34 -10.07
C PHE A 76 -6.45 -12.09 -10.40
N GLY A 77 -5.53 -12.68 -9.62
CA GLY A 77 -4.09 -12.49 -9.73
C GLY A 77 -3.56 -11.33 -8.87
N CYS A 78 -2.37 -11.51 -8.29
CA CYS A 78 -1.75 -10.54 -7.37
C CYS A 78 -1.59 -9.14 -7.99
N ARG A 79 -1.19 -9.06 -9.27
CA ARG A 79 -1.00 -7.78 -9.97
C ARG A 79 -2.25 -6.89 -9.93
N LYS A 80 -3.43 -7.48 -10.26
CA LYS A 80 -4.67 -6.70 -10.28
C LYS A 80 -5.05 -6.21 -8.88
N VAL A 81 -4.87 -7.06 -7.88
CA VAL A 81 -5.17 -6.70 -6.48
C VAL A 81 -4.25 -5.59 -6.00
N ILE A 82 -2.94 -5.67 -6.25
CA ILE A 82 -1.97 -4.62 -5.89
C ILE A 82 -2.33 -3.29 -6.57
N LEU A 83 -2.65 -3.30 -7.86
CA LEU A 83 -2.98 -2.06 -8.58
C LEU A 83 -4.29 -1.45 -8.11
N VAL A 84 -5.34 -2.25 -7.91
CA VAL A 84 -6.65 -1.77 -7.44
C VAL A 84 -6.56 -1.26 -6.01
N SER A 85 -5.96 -2.04 -5.09
CA SER A 85 -5.78 -1.59 -3.70
C SER A 85 -4.85 -0.39 -3.61
N GLY A 86 -3.78 -0.34 -4.41
CA GLY A 86 -2.88 0.81 -4.49
C GLY A 86 -3.59 2.07 -5.02
N PHE A 87 -4.47 1.93 -6.01
CA PHE A 87 -5.28 3.06 -6.50
C PHE A 87 -6.24 3.57 -5.42
N ILE A 88 -6.96 2.67 -4.72
CA ILE A 88 -7.84 3.05 -3.61
C ILE A 88 -7.03 3.72 -2.50
N PHE A 89 -5.89 3.15 -2.12
CA PHE A 89 -4.97 3.71 -1.14
C PHE A 89 -4.58 5.16 -1.47
N LEU A 90 -4.14 5.41 -2.71
CA LEU A 90 -3.74 6.74 -3.17
C LEU A 90 -4.90 7.71 -3.25
N ALA A 91 -6.10 7.25 -3.63
CA ALA A 91 -7.29 8.10 -3.69
C ALA A 91 -7.80 8.52 -2.29
N MET A 92 -7.62 7.65 -1.27
CA MET A 92 -8.02 7.97 0.09
C MET A 92 -7.14 9.06 0.73
N LEU A 93 -5.87 9.15 0.39
CA LEU A 93 -4.94 10.11 1.01
C LEU A 93 -5.36 11.58 0.88
N PRO A 94 -5.68 12.10 -0.32
CA PRO A 94 -6.15 13.49 -0.45
C PRO A 94 -7.54 13.70 0.16
N LEU A 95 -8.41 12.68 0.15
CA LEU A 95 -9.69 12.74 0.83
C LEU A 95 -9.51 12.91 2.34
N LEU A 96 -8.64 12.11 2.97
CA LEU A 96 -8.31 12.21 4.38
C LEU A 96 -7.73 13.59 4.76
N ALA A 97 -7.01 14.23 3.84
CA ALA A 97 -6.48 15.58 4.03
C ALA A 97 -7.54 16.69 3.93
N SER A 98 -8.74 16.41 3.37
CA SER A 98 -9.74 17.42 3.03
C SER A 98 -11.09 17.26 3.73
N VAL A 99 -11.44 16.04 4.21
CA VAL A 99 -12.74 15.73 4.81
C VAL A 99 -13.00 16.53 6.08
N GLU A 100 -14.21 17.11 6.20
CA GLU A 100 -14.66 17.93 7.34
C GLU A 100 -15.71 17.22 8.23
N SER A 101 -16.14 16.01 7.87
CA SER A 101 -17.10 15.22 8.64
C SER A 101 -16.43 14.03 9.33
N VAL A 102 -16.70 13.85 10.63
CA VAL A 102 -16.17 12.73 11.43
C VAL A 102 -16.60 11.38 10.86
N TRP A 103 -17.86 11.26 10.44
CA TRP A 103 -18.38 10.01 9.86
C TRP A 103 -17.73 9.67 8.52
N LEU A 104 -17.53 10.68 7.68
CA LEU A 104 -16.85 10.47 6.41
C LEU A 104 -15.35 10.18 6.63
N MET A 105 -14.73 10.81 7.62
CA MET A 105 -13.36 10.48 8.04
C MET A 105 -13.25 9.03 8.49
N ALA A 106 -14.19 8.52 9.31
CA ALA A 106 -14.21 7.12 9.74
C ALA A 106 -14.30 6.16 8.55
N LEU A 107 -15.20 6.44 7.59
CA LEU A 107 -15.33 5.64 6.37
C LEU A 107 -14.05 5.67 5.52
N CYS A 108 -13.47 6.86 5.31
CA CYS A 108 -12.22 7.00 4.56
C CYS A 108 -11.06 6.26 5.24
N LEU A 109 -10.94 6.33 6.57
CA LEU A 109 -9.93 5.61 7.34
C LEU A 109 -10.12 4.09 7.28
N PHE A 110 -11.37 3.62 7.33
CA PHE A 110 -11.68 2.20 7.16
C PHE A 110 -11.26 1.69 5.77
N LEU A 111 -11.62 2.42 4.70
CA LEU A 111 -11.25 2.07 3.33
C LEU A 111 -9.74 2.18 3.09
N PHE A 112 -9.11 3.18 3.69
CA PHE A 112 -7.65 3.35 3.68
C PHE A 112 -6.96 2.14 4.34
N GLY A 113 -7.43 1.74 5.53
CA GLY A 113 -6.93 0.55 6.24
C GLY A 113 -7.15 -0.73 5.44
N ALA A 114 -8.35 -0.92 4.86
CA ALA A 114 -8.64 -2.07 4.01
C ALA A 114 -7.71 -2.13 2.79
N SER A 115 -7.43 -1.00 2.15
CA SER A 115 -6.52 -0.93 1.01
C SER A 115 -5.07 -1.25 1.41
N ILE A 116 -4.61 -0.80 2.59
CA ILE A 116 -3.31 -1.17 3.17
C ILE A 116 -3.23 -2.69 3.36
N GLY A 117 -4.20 -3.30 4.04
CA GLY A 117 -4.22 -4.74 4.29
C GLY A 117 -4.21 -5.57 3.01
N MET A 118 -5.01 -5.18 2.01
CA MET A 118 -5.03 -5.84 0.70
C MET A 118 -3.69 -5.70 -0.04
N MET A 119 -3.11 -4.51 -0.03
CA MET A 119 -1.84 -4.22 -0.69
C MET A 119 -0.69 -4.99 -0.03
N ASP A 120 -0.62 -4.97 1.30
CA ASP A 120 0.45 -5.61 2.08
C ASP A 120 0.46 -7.13 1.87
N VAL A 121 -0.68 -7.80 2.00
CA VAL A 121 -0.79 -9.25 1.76
C VAL A 121 -0.43 -9.60 0.33
N SER A 122 -0.93 -8.85 -0.67
CA SER A 122 -0.64 -9.14 -2.08
C SER A 122 0.83 -8.88 -2.43
N LEU A 123 1.45 -7.84 -1.86
CA LEU A 123 2.89 -7.57 -2.00
C LEU A 123 3.74 -8.65 -1.33
N THR A 124 3.32 -9.13 -0.17
CA THR A 124 4.00 -10.24 0.52
C THR A 124 3.96 -11.52 -0.31
N ILE A 125 2.80 -11.87 -0.88
CA ILE A 125 2.69 -13.02 -1.81
C ILE A 125 3.66 -12.83 -2.98
N GLN A 126 3.67 -11.66 -3.64
CA GLN A 126 4.58 -11.37 -4.73
C GLN A 126 6.05 -11.43 -4.29
N ALA A 127 6.39 -10.88 -3.13
CA ALA A 127 7.74 -10.87 -2.59
C ALA A 127 8.27 -12.29 -2.35
N VAL A 128 7.45 -13.20 -1.84
CA VAL A 128 7.80 -14.61 -1.66
C VAL A 128 8.13 -15.26 -3.01
N PHE A 129 7.34 -15.04 -4.06
CA PHE A 129 7.64 -15.58 -5.39
C PHE A 129 8.92 -15.01 -5.98
N VAL A 130 9.15 -13.70 -5.81
CA VAL A 130 10.40 -13.04 -6.27
C VAL A 130 11.62 -13.59 -5.52
N GLU A 131 11.51 -13.80 -4.21
CA GLU A 131 12.58 -14.34 -3.37
C GLU A 131 12.92 -15.79 -3.78
N GLN A 132 11.91 -16.64 -3.90
CA GLN A 132 12.10 -18.05 -4.30
C GLN A 132 12.75 -18.18 -5.67
N ALA A 133 12.35 -17.35 -6.62
CA ALA A 133 12.94 -17.38 -7.96
C ALA A 133 14.36 -16.79 -8.01
N ALA A 134 14.67 -15.82 -7.13
CA ALA A 134 16.02 -15.26 -7.00
C ALA A 134 16.99 -16.20 -6.28
N GLY A 135 16.51 -17.24 -5.57
CA GLY A 135 17.31 -18.19 -4.81
C GLY A 135 18.11 -17.58 -3.64
N ARG A 136 17.69 -16.40 -3.16
CA ARG A 136 18.35 -15.67 -2.06
C ARG A 136 17.34 -14.92 -1.22
N ALA A 137 17.57 -14.80 0.10
CA ALA A 137 16.73 -14.06 1.01
C ALA A 137 16.68 -12.56 0.64
N MET A 138 15.46 -12.05 0.41
CA MET A 138 15.20 -10.67 0.00
C MET A 138 14.10 -9.99 0.84
N MET A 139 13.33 -10.73 1.62
CA MET A 139 12.17 -10.24 2.36
C MET A 139 12.54 -9.09 3.31
N SER A 140 13.65 -9.22 4.06
CA SER A 140 14.14 -8.16 4.94
C SER A 140 14.46 -6.86 4.17
N GLY A 141 14.97 -6.97 2.93
CA GLY A 141 15.26 -5.83 2.08
C GLY A 141 13.98 -5.11 1.60
N PHE A 142 12.88 -5.84 1.36
CA PHE A 142 11.58 -5.24 1.03
C PHE A 142 11.02 -4.47 2.22
N HIS A 143 11.02 -5.04 3.41
CA HIS A 143 10.55 -4.36 4.62
C HIS A 143 11.47 -3.19 5.03
N CYS A 144 12.78 -3.26 4.77
CA CYS A 144 13.68 -2.13 4.93
C CYS A 144 13.25 -0.94 4.07
N LEU A 145 12.88 -1.18 2.80
CA LEU A 145 12.38 -0.12 1.92
C LEU A 145 11.04 0.45 2.36
N TYR A 146 10.16 -0.36 2.95
CA TYR A 146 8.96 0.14 3.60
C TYR A 146 9.32 1.14 4.72
N SER A 147 10.29 0.80 5.58
CA SER A 147 10.75 1.69 6.66
C SER A 147 11.42 2.96 6.13
N VAL A 148 12.26 2.84 5.08
CA VAL A 148 12.84 4.01 4.40
C VAL A 148 11.73 4.89 3.80
N GLY A 149 10.74 4.28 3.15
CA GLY A 149 9.55 4.98 2.68
C GLY A 149 8.82 5.71 3.79
N GLY A 150 8.72 5.10 4.97
CA GLY A 150 8.14 5.71 6.16
C GLY A 150 8.88 6.98 6.60
N ILE A 151 10.19 6.94 6.67
CA ILE A 151 11.03 8.10 7.00
C ILE A 151 10.87 9.19 5.93
N CYS A 152 10.94 8.83 4.65
CA CYS A 152 10.78 9.78 3.56
C CYS A 152 9.38 10.40 3.53
N GLY A 153 8.34 9.60 3.80
CA GLY A 153 6.95 10.06 3.84
C GLY A 153 6.69 11.03 4.98
N ALA A 154 7.07 10.68 6.20
CA ALA A 154 6.90 11.56 7.36
C ALA A 154 7.76 12.83 7.24
N GLY A 155 9.05 12.69 6.91
CA GLY A 155 9.97 13.82 6.74
C GLY A 155 9.57 14.71 5.55
N GLY A 156 9.22 14.12 4.41
CA GLY A 156 8.75 14.86 3.25
C GLY A 156 7.45 15.63 3.54
N MET A 157 6.49 15.01 4.21
CA MET A 157 5.27 15.68 4.63
C MET A 157 5.56 16.82 5.59
N ALA A 158 6.40 16.60 6.62
CA ALA A 158 6.77 17.64 7.57
C ALA A 158 7.43 18.86 6.89
N LEU A 159 8.31 18.62 5.92
CA LEU A 159 8.92 19.68 5.11
C LEU A 159 7.89 20.43 4.28
N LEU A 160 7.00 19.73 3.57
CA LEU A 160 5.99 20.35 2.72
C LEU A 160 4.99 21.18 3.52
N LEU A 161 4.64 20.75 4.73
CA LEU A 161 3.75 21.48 5.65
C LEU A 161 4.34 22.82 6.13
N GLY A 162 5.65 23.00 6.02
CA GLY A 162 6.31 24.30 6.27
C GLY A 162 6.02 25.35 5.18
N PHE A 163 5.60 24.93 3.99
CA PHE A 163 5.42 25.81 2.82
C PHE A 163 4.03 25.72 2.18
N LEU A 164 3.31 24.61 2.38
CA LEU A 164 2.05 24.30 1.71
C LEU A 164 0.94 23.98 2.72
N ALA A 165 -0.30 24.26 2.32
CA ALA A 165 -1.46 23.80 3.07
C ALA A 165 -1.51 22.24 3.06
N PRO A 166 -2.05 21.59 4.13
CA PRO A 166 -2.04 20.14 4.28
C PRO A 166 -2.57 19.34 3.08
N HIS A 167 -3.66 19.82 2.46
CA HIS A 167 -4.24 19.17 1.29
C HIS A 167 -3.33 19.26 0.04
N LEU A 168 -2.64 20.40 -0.15
CA LEU A 168 -1.69 20.57 -1.27
C LEU A 168 -0.43 19.72 -1.05
N ALA A 169 0.10 19.69 0.17
CA ALA A 169 1.23 18.84 0.53
C ALA A 169 0.93 17.36 0.24
N MET A 170 -0.27 16.89 0.62
CA MET A 170 -0.69 15.51 0.34
C MET A 170 -0.86 15.26 -1.16
N LEU A 171 -1.39 16.22 -1.93
CA LEU A 171 -1.50 16.08 -3.38
C LEU A 171 -0.13 15.92 -4.05
N VAL A 172 0.88 16.69 -3.64
CA VAL A 172 2.24 16.57 -4.17
C VAL A 172 2.80 15.16 -3.91
N ILE A 173 2.65 14.64 -2.69
CA ILE A 173 3.09 13.28 -2.36
C ILE A 173 2.31 12.22 -3.16
N CYS A 174 1.00 12.38 -3.30
CA CYS A 174 0.20 11.45 -4.11
C CYS A 174 0.62 11.45 -5.58
N LEU A 175 0.85 12.61 -6.18
CA LEU A 175 1.31 12.71 -7.58
C LEU A 175 2.68 12.03 -7.75
N PHE A 176 3.59 12.22 -6.81
CA PHE A 176 4.88 11.53 -6.81
C PHE A 176 4.72 10.00 -6.75
N MET A 177 3.87 9.50 -5.82
CA MET A 177 3.61 8.07 -5.70
C MET A 177 2.91 7.48 -6.93
N ILE A 178 1.96 8.21 -7.53
CA ILE A 178 1.30 7.80 -8.78
C ILE A 178 2.32 7.69 -9.90
N ALA A 179 3.22 8.66 -10.04
CA ALA A 179 4.28 8.63 -11.04
C ALA A 179 5.19 7.40 -10.87
N LEU A 180 5.59 7.07 -9.62
CA LEU A 180 6.37 5.87 -9.33
C LEU A 180 5.60 4.59 -9.70
N LEU A 181 4.34 4.47 -9.28
CA LEU A 181 3.54 3.28 -9.59
C LEU A 181 3.23 3.18 -11.09
N ALA A 182 3.01 4.26 -11.79
CA ALA A 182 2.78 4.25 -13.23
C ALA A 182 4.04 3.83 -14.01
N ALA A 183 5.22 4.31 -13.60
CA ALA A 183 6.48 3.97 -14.23
C ALA A 183 6.84 2.48 -14.10
N PHE A 184 6.56 1.90 -12.92
CA PHE A 184 7.00 0.53 -12.59
C PHE A 184 5.86 -0.49 -12.55
N GLY A 185 4.60 -0.07 -12.44
CA GLY A 185 3.43 -0.95 -12.25
C GLY A 185 3.20 -1.98 -13.36
N ARG A 186 3.74 -1.74 -14.56
CA ARG A 186 3.68 -2.71 -15.67
C ARG A 186 4.50 -3.98 -15.42
N HIS A 187 5.48 -3.95 -14.51
CA HIS A 187 6.37 -5.07 -14.20
C HIS A 187 5.93 -5.90 -12.99
N PHE A 188 4.74 -5.65 -12.41
CA PHE A 188 4.19 -6.57 -11.43
C PHE A 188 3.91 -7.93 -12.06
N LEU A 189 4.27 -8.99 -11.32
CA LEU A 189 4.06 -10.37 -11.78
C LEU A 189 2.57 -10.64 -12.01
N GLN A 190 2.25 -11.20 -13.17
CA GLN A 190 0.93 -11.73 -13.45
C GLN A 190 0.79 -13.13 -12.84
N ILE A 191 0.89 -13.23 -11.50
CA ILE A 191 0.67 -14.49 -10.79
C ILE A 191 -0.83 -14.75 -10.82
N GLY A 192 -1.29 -15.54 -11.77
CA GLY A 192 -2.69 -15.91 -11.94
C GLY A 192 -2.92 -17.40 -11.82
N ARG A 193 -4.11 -17.77 -11.41
CA ARG A 193 -4.87 -19.04 -11.37
C ARG A 193 -4.14 -20.39 -11.34
N ALA A 194 -2.99 -20.58 -11.98
CA ALA A 194 -2.32 -21.87 -12.06
C ALA A 194 -1.23 -22.05 -11.00
N SER A 195 -0.53 -20.99 -10.57
CA SER A 195 0.66 -21.11 -9.73
C SER A 195 0.35 -21.15 -8.23
N CYS A 196 -0.79 -20.63 -7.79
CA CYS A 196 -1.19 -20.72 -6.36
C CYS A 196 -1.80 -22.08 -5.98
N ARG A 197 -2.26 -22.90 -6.95
CA ARG A 197 -2.95 -24.18 -6.67
C ARG A 197 -2.00 -25.37 -6.48
N GLU A 198 -0.76 -25.26 -6.89
CA GLU A 198 0.22 -26.37 -6.83
C GLU A 198 1.24 -26.26 -5.70
N ARG A 199 1.17 -25.24 -4.83
CA ARG A 199 2.17 -25.01 -3.77
C ARG A 199 1.59 -24.81 -2.37
N VAL A 200 0.40 -25.33 -2.09
CA VAL A 200 -0.13 -25.47 -0.71
C VAL A 200 -0.15 -26.96 -0.36
#